data_84fdfa5e7c624d22697781e58af448c6
#
_entry.id   84fdfa5e7c624d22697781e58af448c6
#
_cell.length_a   1.000
_cell.length_b   1.000
_cell.length_c   1.000
_cell.angle_alpha   90.00
_cell.angle_beta   90.00
_cell.angle_gamma   90.00
#
_symmetry.space_group_name_H-M   'P 1'
#
loop_
_entity.id
_entity.type
_entity.pdbx_description
1 polymer ?
#
loop_
_entity_poly.entity_id
_entity_poly.type
_entity_poly.pdbx_seq_one_letter_code
_entity_poly.pdbx_strand_id
1 'polypeptide(L)'
;YHPSADAFNDSDLILMIGARLDNQMNFGNAPLFPATTTLCCINGSHEEIDFNRAADVTLLSDPGAFLQALIDAGKSGSIAPDRSWYDLNRQRRDAWVTKMIADVEAEAATPEFGGRIHPMQLALDVQQAMSDGDWLVIDGGNTHFWSEIAVNLAGHNGRKLGGILHPGTFSMLGVGVSFAVSAKPLSFRGLMGSNQVLNA
;
A
#
# COMPACT_ATOMS: atom_id res chain seq x y z
N TYR A 1 2.51 2.20 14.74
CA TYR A 1 2.31 3.11 13.60
C TYR A 1 3.14 2.60 12.42
N HIS A 2 2.56 2.62 11.21
CA HIS A 2 3.30 2.32 9.98
C HIS A 2 4.22 3.51 9.65
N PRO A 3 5.47 3.31 9.20
CA PRO A 3 6.43 4.39 8.96
C PRO A 3 6.01 5.40 7.88
N SER A 4 5.04 5.05 7.03
CA SER A 4 4.45 6.02 6.10
C SER A 4 3.75 7.19 6.80
N ALA A 5 3.22 6.99 8.02
CA ALA A 5 2.62 8.07 8.79
C ALA A 5 3.67 9.12 9.18
N ASP A 6 4.88 8.69 9.54
CA ASP A 6 5.98 9.59 9.83
C ASP A 6 6.41 10.35 8.58
N ALA A 7 6.45 9.67 7.43
CA ALA A 7 6.78 10.31 6.16
C ALA A 7 5.76 11.40 5.78
N PHE A 8 4.47 11.16 5.96
CA PHE A 8 3.44 12.18 5.74
C PHE A 8 3.58 13.34 6.73
N ASN A 9 3.76 13.03 8.01
CA ASN A 9 3.81 14.02 9.07
C ASN A 9 5.04 14.93 8.98
N ASP A 10 6.16 14.42 8.49
CA ASP A 10 7.43 15.16 8.37
C ASP A 10 7.60 15.81 6.98
N SER A 11 6.67 15.61 6.05
CA SER A 11 6.78 16.17 4.70
C SER A 11 6.41 17.66 4.68
N ASP A 12 7.15 18.46 3.94
CA ASP A 12 6.85 19.86 3.63
C ASP A 12 5.99 20.00 2.37
N LEU A 13 6.02 18.98 1.48
CA LEU A 13 5.25 18.89 0.25
C LEU A 13 4.67 17.49 0.08
N ILE A 14 3.37 17.41 -0.20
CA ILE A 14 2.69 16.19 -0.62
C ILE A 14 2.14 16.39 -2.03
N LEU A 15 2.59 15.53 -2.95
CA LEU A 15 2.09 15.51 -4.31
C LEU A 15 1.12 14.33 -4.45
N MET A 16 -0.17 14.63 -4.50
CA MET A 16 -1.24 13.65 -4.63
C MET A 16 -1.66 13.55 -6.11
N ILE A 17 -1.43 12.38 -6.71
CA ILE A 17 -1.65 12.15 -8.15
C ILE A 17 -2.67 11.02 -8.34
N GLY A 18 -3.84 11.32 -8.88
CA GLY A 18 -4.91 10.34 -9.15
C GLY A 18 -5.50 9.69 -7.90
N ALA A 19 -5.31 10.29 -6.74
CA ALA A 19 -5.81 9.82 -5.47
C ALA A 19 -6.76 10.85 -4.84
N ARG A 20 -7.47 10.45 -3.79
CA ARG A 20 -8.34 11.32 -3.02
C ARG A 20 -8.10 11.15 -1.52
N LEU A 21 -8.50 12.15 -0.75
CA LEU A 21 -8.38 12.16 0.71
C LEU A 21 -9.64 11.55 1.34
N ASP A 22 -9.75 10.23 1.30
CA ASP A 22 -10.84 9.49 1.93
C ASP A 22 -10.52 9.11 3.40
N ASN A 23 -11.31 8.19 3.97
CA ASN A 23 -11.14 7.72 5.33
C ASN A 23 -9.78 7.04 5.59
N GLN A 24 -9.20 6.37 4.59
CA GLN A 24 -7.89 5.73 4.73
C GLN A 24 -6.77 6.76 4.87
N MET A 25 -6.96 7.93 4.28
CA MET A 25 -6.05 9.07 4.35
C MET A 25 -6.45 10.07 5.45
N ASN A 26 -7.23 9.63 6.45
CA ASN A 26 -7.76 10.48 7.52
C ASN A 26 -8.42 11.77 7.00
N PHE A 27 -9.06 11.70 5.84
CA PHE A 27 -9.73 12.84 5.18
C PHE A 27 -8.79 14.05 4.96
N GLY A 28 -7.48 13.84 4.91
CA GLY A 28 -6.48 14.89 4.81
C GLY A 28 -6.26 15.70 6.10
N ASN A 29 -6.67 15.17 7.26
CA ASN A 29 -6.55 15.86 8.54
C ASN A 29 -5.30 15.49 9.31
N ALA A 30 -4.95 16.34 10.27
CA ALA A 30 -3.91 16.04 11.24
C ALA A 30 -4.31 14.82 12.12
N PRO A 31 -3.34 14.06 12.65
CA PRO A 31 -1.90 14.27 12.55
C PRO A 31 -1.26 13.77 11.25
N LEU A 32 -1.97 13.00 10.43
CA LEU A 32 -1.40 12.39 9.22
C LEU A 32 -0.98 13.47 8.20
N PHE A 33 -1.81 14.49 8.02
CA PHE A 33 -1.55 15.62 7.13
C PHE A 33 -1.44 16.91 7.94
N PRO A 34 -0.23 17.35 8.31
CA PRO A 34 -0.06 18.62 9.02
C PRO A 34 -0.62 19.80 8.22
N ALA A 35 -1.10 20.80 8.93
CA ALA A 35 -1.61 22.02 8.30
C ALA A 35 -0.52 22.85 7.60
N THR A 36 0.72 22.62 7.97
CA THR A 36 1.90 23.30 7.43
C THR A 36 2.44 22.67 6.15
N THR A 37 1.98 21.46 5.81
CA THR A 37 2.40 20.73 4.61
C THR A 37 1.68 21.29 3.39
N THR A 38 2.44 21.70 2.37
CA THR A 38 1.89 22.08 1.07
C THR A 38 1.30 20.87 0.37
N LEU A 39 0.03 20.93 0.00
CA LEU A 39 -0.68 19.87 -0.69
C LEU A 39 -0.90 20.25 -2.16
N CYS A 40 -0.37 19.45 -3.07
CA CYS A 40 -0.65 19.54 -4.51
C CYS A 40 -1.55 18.39 -4.93
N CYS A 41 -2.70 18.67 -5.53
CA CYS A 41 -3.64 17.67 -6.01
C CYS A 41 -3.74 17.69 -7.54
N ILE A 42 -3.40 16.57 -8.16
CA ILE A 42 -3.54 16.33 -9.59
C ILE A 42 -4.53 15.19 -9.79
N ASN A 43 -5.65 15.47 -10.43
CA ASN A 43 -6.67 14.46 -10.68
C ASN A 43 -7.36 14.66 -12.04
N GLY A 44 -7.81 13.56 -12.64
CA GLY A 44 -8.58 13.55 -13.88
C GLY A 44 -10.08 13.86 -13.67
N SER A 45 -10.56 13.90 -12.42
CA SER A 45 -11.93 14.21 -12.06
C SER A 45 -11.98 15.50 -11.25
N HIS A 46 -12.81 16.44 -11.68
CA HIS A 46 -13.04 17.67 -10.95
C HIS A 46 -13.68 17.42 -9.56
N GLU A 47 -14.46 16.35 -9.42
CA GLU A 47 -15.14 15.99 -8.16
C GLU A 47 -14.16 15.45 -7.11
N GLU A 48 -13.01 14.96 -7.53
CA GLU A 48 -11.96 14.41 -6.67
C GLU A 48 -10.94 15.48 -6.22
N ILE A 49 -10.90 16.61 -6.92
CA ILE A 49 -10.07 17.75 -6.53
C ILE A 49 -10.70 18.41 -5.31
N ASP A 50 -9.90 18.78 -4.32
CA ASP A 50 -10.32 19.40 -3.06
C ASP A 50 -11.30 18.56 -2.23
N PHE A 51 -11.41 17.26 -2.52
CA PHE A 51 -12.26 16.36 -1.76
C PHE A 51 -11.78 16.26 -0.30
N ASN A 52 -12.64 16.62 0.63
CA ASN A 52 -12.42 16.67 2.09
C ASN A 52 -11.40 17.73 2.59
N ARG A 53 -10.38 18.07 1.85
CA ARG A 53 -9.43 19.13 2.17
C ARG A 53 -9.04 19.87 0.89
N ALA A 54 -9.13 21.20 0.92
CA ALA A 54 -8.63 22.03 -0.15
C ALA A 54 -7.09 21.86 -0.28
N ALA A 55 -6.62 21.71 -1.51
CA ALA A 55 -5.21 21.67 -1.81
C ALA A 55 -4.69 23.10 -2.08
N ASP A 56 -3.41 23.33 -1.80
CA ASP A 56 -2.75 24.61 -2.05
C ASP A 56 -2.53 24.82 -3.56
N VAL A 57 -2.31 23.72 -4.29
CA VAL A 57 -2.17 23.72 -5.75
C VAL A 57 -3.04 22.60 -6.33
N THR A 58 -3.88 22.94 -7.30
CA THR A 58 -4.75 21.98 -7.97
C THR A 58 -4.52 21.96 -9.47
N LEU A 59 -4.56 20.79 -10.08
CA LEU A 59 -4.47 20.62 -11.52
C LEU A 59 -5.45 19.53 -11.99
N LEU A 60 -6.40 19.92 -12.81
CA LEU A 60 -7.27 18.98 -13.52
C LEU A 60 -6.52 18.43 -14.73
N SER A 61 -6.01 17.23 -14.63
CA SER A 61 -5.21 16.58 -15.67
C SER A 61 -5.27 15.07 -15.54
N ASP A 62 -5.10 14.38 -16.65
CA ASP A 62 -4.78 12.95 -16.63
C ASP A 62 -3.47 12.73 -15.86
N PRO A 63 -3.45 11.82 -14.86
CA PRO A 63 -2.26 11.54 -14.06
C PRO A 63 -1.05 11.12 -14.88
N GLY A 64 -1.25 10.33 -15.93
CA GLY A 64 -0.17 9.88 -16.81
C GLY A 64 0.44 11.04 -17.62
N ALA A 65 -0.40 11.91 -18.16
CA ALA A 65 0.05 13.11 -18.88
C ALA A 65 0.84 14.06 -17.96
N PHE A 66 0.36 14.25 -16.74
CA PHE A 66 1.09 15.05 -15.72
C PHE A 66 2.46 14.45 -15.41
N LEU A 67 2.51 13.14 -15.15
CA LEU A 67 3.77 12.45 -14.84
C LEU A 67 4.77 12.54 -16.01
N GLN A 68 4.28 12.41 -17.24
CA GLN A 68 5.14 12.56 -18.42
C GLN A 68 5.72 13.98 -18.51
N ALA A 69 4.88 15.01 -18.32
CA ALA A 69 5.33 16.40 -18.32
C ALA A 69 6.35 16.66 -17.20
N LEU A 70 6.13 16.10 -16.01
CA LEU A 70 7.07 16.23 -14.88
C LEU A 70 8.43 15.58 -15.19
N ILE A 71 8.42 14.38 -15.81
CA ILE A 71 9.64 13.69 -16.24
C ILE A 71 10.40 14.53 -17.29
N ASP A 72 9.69 15.08 -18.26
CA ASP A 72 10.31 15.86 -19.32
C ASP A 72 10.88 17.19 -18.78
N ALA A 73 10.20 17.84 -17.84
CA ALA A 73 10.73 18.98 -17.14
C ALA A 73 11.99 18.62 -16.30
N GLY A 74 11.99 17.46 -15.64
CA GLY A 74 13.14 16.98 -14.89
C GLY A 74 14.37 16.67 -15.73
N LYS A 75 14.17 16.18 -16.97
CA LYS A 75 15.27 15.92 -17.91
C LYS A 75 15.93 17.21 -18.42
N SER A 76 15.16 18.27 -18.55
CA SER A 76 15.66 19.59 -19.00
C SER A 76 16.35 20.41 -17.90
N GLY A 77 16.12 20.05 -16.64
CA GLY A 77 16.67 20.73 -15.48
C GLY A 77 17.86 20.00 -14.88
N SER A 78 18.79 20.75 -14.30
CA SER A 78 19.86 20.17 -13.49
C SER A 78 19.33 19.93 -12.07
N ILE A 79 18.60 18.84 -11.86
CA ILE A 79 18.12 18.44 -10.54
C ILE A 79 19.16 17.50 -9.93
N ALA A 80 19.83 17.97 -8.89
CA ALA A 80 20.64 17.10 -8.03
C ALA A 80 19.73 16.55 -6.92
N PRO A 81 19.33 15.27 -6.93
CA PRO A 81 18.40 14.75 -5.93
C PRO A 81 19.09 14.67 -4.57
N ASP A 82 18.53 15.34 -3.57
CA ASP A 82 18.86 15.07 -2.17
C ASP A 82 18.20 13.75 -1.76
N ARG A 83 19.00 12.76 -1.41
CA ARG A 83 18.53 11.44 -1.00
C ARG A 83 18.35 11.30 0.52
N SER A 84 18.68 12.31 1.29
CA SER A 84 18.66 12.25 2.76
C SER A 84 17.30 11.85 3.30
N TRP A 85 16.23 12.44 2.77
CA TRP A 85 14.86 12.10 3.16
C TRP A 85 14.44 10.69 2.76
N TYR A 86 14.84 10.23 1.57
CA TYR A 86 14.61 8.86 1.12
C TYR A 86 15.34 7.85 2.03
N ASP A 87 16.61 8.10 2.33
CA ASP A 87 17.43 7.22 3.16
C ASP A 87 16.90 7.16 4.60
N LEU A 88 16.44 8.28 5.16
CA LEU A 88 15.77 8.34 6.46
C LEU A 88 14.48 7.47 6.48
N ASN A 89 13.62 7.62 5.50
CA ASN A 89 12.37 6.84 5.46
C ASN A 89 12.61 5.36 5.18
N ARG A 90 13.63 5.03 4.41
CA ARG A 90 14.08 3.65 4.24
C ARG A 90 14.56 3.05 5.57
N GLN A 91 15.37 3.77 6.32
CA GLN A 91 15.84 3.34 7.64
C GLN A 91 14.67 3.14 8.62
N ARG A 92 13.71 4.07 8.66
CA ARG A 92 12.48 3.96 9.48
C ARG A 92 11.69 2.70 9.12
N ARG A 93 11.52 2.42 7.82
CA ARG A 93 10.84 1.22 7.37
C ARG A 93 11.57 -0.05 7.81
N ASP A 94 12.88 -0.11 7.63
CA ASP A 94 13.67 -1.29 7.98
C ASP A 94 13.65 -1.56 9.50
N ALA A 95 13.71 -0.50 10.31
CA ALA A 95 13.55 -0.60 11.77
C ALA A 95 12.15 -1.07 12.16
N TRP A 96 11.11 -0.56 11.49
CA TRP A 96 9.73 -0.97 11.73
C TRP A 96 9.49 -2.44 11.37
N VAL A 97 10.03 -2.92 10.25
CA VAL A 97 9.96 -4.33 9.83
C VAL A 97 10.56 -5.23 10.90
N THR A 98 11.79 -4.91 11.34
CA THR A 98 12.49 -5.68 12.38
C THR A 98 11.68 -5.73 13.67
N LYS A 99 11.15 -4.57 14.11
CA LYS A 99 10.34 -4.49 15.31
C LYS A 99 9.02 -5.28 15.18
N MET A 100 8.33 -5.16 14.04
CA MET A 100 7.07 -5.85 13.79
C MET A 100 7.23 -7.37 13.89
N ILE A 101 8.28 -7.93 13.30
CA ILE A 101 8.55 -9.37 13.38
C ILE A 101 8.80 -9.79 14.83
N ALA A 102 9.64 -9.05 15.55
CA ALA A 102 9.92 -9.35 16.97
C ALA A 102 8.68 -9.25 17.87
N ASP A 103 7.82 -8.25 17.65
CA ASP A 103 6.57 -8.08 18.39
C ASP A 103 5.62 -9.27 18.13
N VAL A 104 5.48 -9.72 16.88
CA VAL A 104 4.64 -10.88 16.52
C VAL A 104 5.15 -12.17 17.17
N GLU A 105 6.45 -12.40 17.16
CA GLU A 105 7.07 -13.56 17.81
C GLU A 105 6.83 -13.53 19.32
N ALA A 106 6.97 -12.37 19.96
CA ALA A 106 6.74 -12.19 21.38
C ALA A 106 5.26 -12.42 21.75
N GLU A 107 4.32 -11.86 21.00
CA GLU A 107 2.88 -12.04 21.22
C GLU A 107 2.45 -13.50 21.02
N ALA A 108 2.94 -14.15 19.95
CA ALA A 108 2.62 -15.54 19.66
C ALA A 108 3.10 -16.50 20.78
N ALA A 109 4.13 -16.12 21.52
CA ALA A 109 4.66 -16.90 22.65
C ALA A 109 3.86 -16.71 23.96
N THR A 110 2.89 -15.79 24.02
CA THR A 110 2.13 -15.50 25.24
C THR A 110 1.08 -16.58 25.54
N PRO A 111 0.77 -16.85 26.84
CA PRO A 111 -0.28 -17.79 27.24
C PRO A 111 -1.67 -17.42 26.70
N GLU A 112 -1.95 -16.14 26.50
CA GLU A 112 -3.22 -15.62 25.97
C GLU A 112 -3.50 -16.12 24.56
N PHE A 113 -2.46 -16.36 23.75
CA PHE A 113 -2.60 -16.97 22.44
C PHE A 113 -2.98 -18.46 22.50
N GLY A 114 -2.66 -19.15 23.62
CA GLY A 114 -3.11 -20.52 23.89
C GLY A 114 -2.72 -21.52 22.79
N GLY A 115 -1.57 -21.32 22.15
CA GLY A 115 -1.10 -22.16 21.05
C GLY A 115 -1.81 -21.92 19.71
N ARG A 116 -2.58 -20.85 19.59
CA ARG A 116 -3.17 -20.42 18.29
C ARG A 116 -2.12 -19.71 17.46
N ILE A 117 -2.30 -19.78 16.14
CA ILE A 117 -1.43 -19.06 15.20
C ILE A 117 -1.77 -17.56 15.25
N HIS A 118 -0.76 -16.72 15.41
CA HIS A 118 -0.94 -15.27 15.32
C HIS A 118 -1.33 -14.88 13.87
N PRO A 119 -2.33 -14.00 13.64
CA PRO A 119 -2.78 -13.66 12.29
C PRO A 119 -1.68 -13.16 11.36
N MET A 120 -0.75 -12.35 11.87
CA MET A 120 0.42 -11.90 11.10
C MET A 120 1.34 -13.07 10.75
N GLN A 121 1.55 -14.02 11.68
CA GLN A 121 2.39 -15.19 11.40
C GLN A 121 1.77 -16.01 10.26
N LEU A 122 0.44 -16.25 10.31
CA LEU A 122 -0.26 -16.91 9.22
C LEU A 122 -0.07 -16.19 7.89
N ALA A 123 -0.22 -14.86 7.88
CA ALA A 123 -0.05 -14.07 6.66
C ALA A 123 1.40 -14.11 6.12
N LEU A 124 2.39 -14.13 7.00
CA LEU A 124 3.81 -14.31 6.62
C LEU A 124 4.08 -15.70 6.07
N ASP A 125 3.52 -16.74 6.69
CA ASP A 125 3.68 -18.13 6.24
C ASP A 125 3.05 -18.33 4.85
N VAL A 126 1.88 -17.75 4.61
CA VAL A 126 1.24 -17.73 3.28
C VAL A 126 2.17 -17.06 2.26
N GLN A 127 2.73 -15.89 2.60
CA GLN A 127 3.68 -15.22 1.70
C GLN A 127 4.94 -16.07 1.43
N GLN A 128 5.43 -16.79 2.41
CA GLN A 128 6.58 -17.69 2.22
C GLN A 128 6.27 -18.89 1.31
N ALA A 129 5.04 -19.39 1.36
CA ALA A 129 4.58 -20.50 0.54
C ALA A 129 4.32 -20.11 -0.93
N MET A 130 4.17 -18.81 -1.21
CA MET A 130 3.92 -18.30 -2.57
C MET A 130 5.18 -18.32 -3.43
N SER A 131 4.98 -18.51 -4.73
CA SER A 131 6.01 -18.41 -5.76
C SER A 131 5.90 -17.10 -6.55
N ASP A 132 6.94 -16.74 -7.29
CA ASP A 132 6.88 -15.60 -8.21
C ASP A 132 5.76 -15.81 -9.24
N GLY A 133 4.97 -14.78 -9.41
CA GLY A 133 3.83 -14.76 -10.31
C GLY A 133 2.53 -15.34 -9.73
N ASP A 134 2.51 -15.84 -8.51
CA ASP A 134 1.27 -16.26 -7.85
C ASP A 134 0.37 -15.05 -7.54
N TRP A 135 -0.93 -15.31 -7.55
CA TRP A 135 -1.95 -14.33 -7.22
C TRP A 135 -2.45 -14.53 -5.80
N LEU A 136 -2.44 -13.46 -5.03
CA LEU A 136 -3.02 -13.43 -3.69
C LEU A 136 -4.44 -12.88 -3.75
N VAL A 137 -5.39 -13.65 -3.25
CA VAL A 137 -6.78 -13.22 -3.10
C VAL A 137 -7.09 -13.09 -1.62
N ILE A 138 -7.44 -11.87 -1.20
CA ILE A 138 -7.64 -11.52 0.20
C ILE A 138 -9.13 -11.20 0.41
N ASP A 139 -9.72 -11.74 1.47
CA ASP A 139 -11.05 -11.35 1.93
C ASP A 139 -11.00 -10.02 2.72
N GLY A 140 -12.14 -9.49 3.08
CA GLY A 140 -12.24 -8.28 3.88
C GLY A 140 -11.91 -8.47 5.36
N GLY A 141 -12.06 -7.39 6.12
CA GLY A 141 -11.82 -7.36 7.57
C GLY A 141 -10.35 -7.29 7.95
N ASN A 142 -10.03 -7.70 9.17
CA ASN A 142 -8.66 -7.60 9.70
C ASN A 142 -7.66 -8.48 8.94
N THR A 143 -8.10 -9.57 8.32
CA THR A 143 -7.25 -10.41 7.47
C THR A 143 -6.64 -9.62 6.32
N HIS A 144 -7.39 -8.66 5.77
CA HIS A 144 -6.90 -7.76 4.73
C HIS A 144 -5.67 -6.97 5.21
N PHE A 145 -5.76 -6.32 6.36
CA PHE A 145 -4.64 -5.54 6.89
C PHE A 145 -3.40 -6.38 7.17
N TRP A 146 -3.56 -7.55 7.79
CA TRP A 146 -2.44 -8.47 8.05
C TRP A 146 -1.80 -8.94 6.76
N SER A 147 -2.60 -9.27 5.75
CA SER A 147 -2.10 -9.70 4.45
C SER A 147 -1.38 -8.60 3.68
N GLU A 148 -1.88 -7.36 3.71
CA GLU A 148 -1.20 -6.21 3.10
C GLU A 148 0.16 -5.92 3.76
N ILE A 149 0.23 -5.96 5.08
CA ILE A 149 1.49 -5.81 5.80
C ILE A 149 2.45 -6.94 5.42
N ALA A 150 1.99 -8.19 5.39
CA ALA A 150 2.82 -9.33 5.02
C ALA A 150 3.34 -9.24 3.58
N VAL A 151 2.52 -8.75 2.62
CA VAL A 151 2.96 -8.48 1.24
C VAL A 151 4.07 -7.44 1.21
N ASN A 152 3.92 -6.35 1.98
CA ASN A 152 4.95 -5.32 2.06
C ASN A 152 6.26 -5.84 2.68
N LEU A 153 6.17 -6.74 3.66
CA LEU A 153 7.33 -7.41 4.24
C LEU A 153 7.97 -8.40 3.27
N ALA A 154 7.16 -9.20 2.55
CA ALA A 154 7.62 -10.17 1.56
C ALA A 154 8.29 -9.51 0.35
N GLY A 155 7.82 -8.36 -0.08
CA GLY A 155 8.46 -7.55 -1.13
C GLY A 155 9.92 -7.21 -0.82
N HIS A 156 10.30 -7.19 0.46
CA HIS A 156 11.68 -7.10 0.91
C HIS A 156 12.56 -8.28 0.47
N ASN A 157 11.97 -9.45 0.22
CA ASN A 157 12.66 -10.67 -0.17
C ASN A 157 12.78 -10.82 -1.70
N GLY A 158 12.45 -9.77 -2.45
CA GLY A 158 12.58 -9.74 -3.91
C GLY A 158 11.54 -10.52 -4.68
N ARG A 159 10.52 -11.08 -4.02
CA ARG A 159 9.43 -11.80 -4.68
C ARG A 159 8.50 -10.87 -5.45
N LYS A 160 8.06 -11.32 -6.61
CA LYS A 160 7.11 -10.60 -7.46
C LYS A 160 5.81 -11.39 -7.54
N LEU A 161 4.76 -10.91 -6.87
CA LEU A 161 3.43 -11.46 -7.04
C LEU A 161 2.92 -11.17 -8.46
N GLY A 162 2.12 -12.09 -9.01
CA GLY A 162 1.39 -11.91 -10.26
C GLY A 162 0.28 -10.86 -10.12
N GLY A 163 -0.30 -10.77 -8.94
CA GLY A 163 -1.29 -9.76 -8.59
C GLY A 163 -1.92 -10.02 -7.23
N ILE A 164 -2.69 -9.04 -6.78
CA ILE A 164 -3.46 -9.08 -5.54
C ILE A 164 -4.89 -8.68 -5.86
N LEU A 165 -5.85 -9.46 -5.37
CA LEU A 165 -7.28 -9.14 -5.43
C LEU A 165 -7.82 -9.00 -4.01
N HIS A 166 -8.46 -7.88 -3.74
CA HIS A 166 -9.06 -7.58 -2.45
C HIS A 166 -10.26 -6.63 -2.61
N PRO A 167 -11.15 -6.50 -1.62
CA PRO A 167 -12.36 -5.68 -1.73
C PRO A 167 -12.11 -4.16 -1.70
N GLY A 168 -10.86 -3.73 -1.54
CA GLY A 168 -10.50 -2.32 -1.45
C GLY A 168 -11.19 -1.60 -0.29
N THR A 169 -11.58 -0.37 -0.51
CA THR A 169 -12.24 0.49 0.49
C THR A 169 -13.62 -0.01 0.94
N PHE A 170 -14.26 -0.93 0.20
CA PHE A 170 -15.50 -1.55 0.63
C PHE A 170 -15.34 -2.50 1.80
N SER A 171 -14.13 -3.06 2.01
CA SER A 171 -13.78 -3.95 3.14
C SER A 171 -14.81 -5.06 3.42
N MET A 172 -15.52 -5.53 2.40
CA MET A 172 -16.59 -6.51 2.53
C MET A 172 -16.02 -7.90 2.84
N LEU A 173 -16.65 -8.56 3.80
CA LEU A 173 -16.37 -9.98 4.12
C LEU A 173 -17.10 -10.91 3.14
N GLY A 174 -16.50 -12.08 2.85
CA GLY A 174 -17.06 -13.12 2.02
C GLY A 174 -16.76 -13.01 0.54
N VAL A 175 -15.96 -12.03 0.11
CA VAL A 175 -15.60 -11.84 -1.31
C VAL A 175 -14.44 -12.72 -1.77
N GLY A 176 -13.57 -13.17 -0.85
CA GLY A 176 -12.34 -13.88 -1.17
C GLY A 176 -12.57 -15.11 -2.04
N VAL A 177 -13.51 -15.98 -1.66
CA VAL A 177 -13.83 -17.19 -2.43
C VAL A 177 -14.36 -16.85 -3.83
N SER A 178 -15.26 -15.85 -3.93
CA SER A 178 -15.83 -15.43 -5.20
C SER A 178 -14.75 -14.84 -6.13
N PHE A 179 -13.84 -14.05 -5.56
CA PHE A 179 -12.71 -13.49 -6.31
C PHE A 179 -11.75 -14.59 -6.77
N ALA A 180 -11.44 -15.57 -5.93
CA ALA A 180 -10.58 -16.69 -6.30
C ALA A 180 -11.19 -17.53 -7.44
N VAL A 181 -12.50 -17.81 -7.36
CA VAL A 181 -13.23 -18.52 -8.42
C VAL A 181 -13.21 -17.72 -9.74
N SER A 182 -13.36 -16.40 -9.68
CA SER A 182 -13.33 -15.53 -10.87
C SER A 182 -11.93 -15.37 -11.44
N ALA A 183 -10.91 -15.27 -10.59
CA ALA A 183 -9.52 -15.11 -10.99
C ALA A 183 -8.95 -16.35 -11.69
N LYS A 184 -9.35 -17.55 -11.27
CA LYS A 184 -8.83 -18.81 -11.82
C LYS A 184 -9.05 -18.95 -13.32
N PRO A 185 -10.25 -18.74 -13.89
CA PRO A 185 -10.46 -18.79 -15.33
C PRO A 185 -9.70 -17.69 -16.10
N LEU A 186 -9.55 -16.52 -15.50
CA LEU A 186 -8.83 -15.41 -16.12
C LEU A 186 -7.33 -15.69 -16.20
N SER A 187 -6.74 -16.25 -15.14
CA SER A 187 -5.32 -16.66 -15.16
C SER A 187 -5.08 -17.79 -16.17
N PHE A 188 -5.97 -18.77 -16.25
CA PHE A 188 -5.88 -19.87 -17.22
C PHE A 188 -5.98 -19.39 -18.68
N ARG A 189 -6.72 -18.33 -18.94
CA ARG A 189 -6.82 -17.71 -20.29
C ARG A 189 -5.65 -16.78 -20.62
N GLY A 190 -4.64 -16.69 -19.74
CA GLY A 190 -3.51 -15.78 -19.94
C GLY A 190 -3.82 -14.30 -19.73
N LEU A 191 -5.03 -13.97 -19.26
CA LEU A 191 -5.45 -12.58 -19.01
C LEU A 191 -4.87 -12.01 -17.71
N MET A 192 -4.47 -12.88 -16.78
CA MET A 192 -3.92 -12.51 -15.47
C MET A 192 -2.58 -13.19 -15.17
N GLY A 193 -1.87 -13.67 -16.18
CA GLY A 193 -0.68 -14.49 -15.96
C GLY A 193 -1.04 -15.96 -15.62
N SER A 194 -0.07 -16.86 -15.81
CA SER A 194 -0.30 -18.32 -15.80
C SER A 194 -0.24 -18.99 -14.44
N ASN A 195 -0.04 -18.23 -13.36
CA ASN A 195 0.33 -18.78 -12.07
C ASN A 195 -0.85 -19.07 -11.13
N GLN A 196 -0.57 -19.65 -10.00
CA GLN A 196 -1.60 -20.15 -9.07
C GLN A 196 -2.32 -19.00 -8.37
N VAL A 197 -3.62 -19.20 -8.14
CA VAL A 197 -4.42 -18.32 -7.29
C VAL A 197 -4.50 -18.97 -5.91
N LEU A 198 -3.97 -18.28 -4.92
CA LEU A 198 -4.06 -18.68 -3.52
C LEU A 198 -5.08 -17.79 -2.80
N ASN A 199 -5.88 -18.39 -1.94
CA ASN A 199 -6.84 -17.69 -1.08
C ASN A 199 -6.29 -17.68 0.36
N ALA A 200 -6.11 -16.49 0.93
CA ALA A 200 -5.61 -16.28 2.28
C ALA A 200 -6.75 -16.05 3.29
#